data_1a88a37624f43f39239439c60eb8ef23
#
_entry.id   1a88a37624f43f39239439c60eb8ef23
#
_cell.length_a   1.000
_cell.length_b   1.000
_cell.length_c   1.000
_cell.angle_alpha   90.00
_cell.angle_beta   90.00
_cell.angle_gamma   90.00
#
_symmetry.space_group_name_H-M   'P 1'
#
loop_
_entity.id
_entity.type
_entity.pdbx_description
1 polymer ?
#
loop_
_entity_poly.entity_id
_entity_poly.type
_entity_poly.pdbx_seq_one_letter_code
_entity_poly.pdbx_strand_id
1 'polypeptide(L)'
;MSEQDYVDTIDNNDNNSNDNHNDDEYEKVCFVCHRPESVAGKMINLPNNMCVCNDCMQKSFDAMNNMNFGGAIDYSQLMNMPGVQFLNIDDMSQQIPKQQRVKKKKEGEEATPLVDIHNLPAPHKIKASLDEYVVGQEYAKKVMSVAVYNHYKRVATDSMDDIEIEKSNMLMIGPTGSGKTYLVKTLARILDVPLAITDATSLTEAGYIGDDIESVVSKLLAAADNDVEKAEQGIIFIDEIDKIAKKKNASQRDVSVESVQQGMLKLLEGSEVEVPVGANSKNAMVPLTTVNTKNILFICGGAFPDLDGIIKERLTKQSAIGFGADLKDKYDHDKKILEKVTTEDLRNFGMIPEFLGRLPVVFTLQGLTEDMYVKILEEPKNAILKQYQKLLALDEVKLDFTEGALRAIAKKAMEKDTGARALRAIIEEFMLDIMYEIPKDDSIGQVTITQEYIENTGGPIITLRGQEVPRLESQA
;
A
#
# COMPACT_ATOMS: atom_id res chain seq x y z
N MET A 1 39.68 -52.68 5.48
CA MET A 1 40.06 -52.32 4.13
C MET A 1 38.94 -51.41 3.69
N SER A 2 39.06 -50.23 3.81
CA SER A 2 39.86 -49.00 3.61
C SER A 2 38.91 -47.98 3.01
N GLU A 3 38.60 -47.02 3.86
CA GLU A 3 38.30 -45.67 3.45
C GLU A 3 39.28 -45.23 2.34
N GLN A 4 38.83 -44.52 1.39
CA GLN A 4 39.48 -43.35 0.78
C GLN A 4 38.90 -43.10 -0.63
N ASP A 5 38.77 -41.80 -0.90
CA ASP A 5 38.65 -41.14 -2.18
C ASP A 5 37.21 -40.88 -2.72
N TYR A 6 36.56 -39.87 -2.13
CA TYR A 6 35.73 -38.94 -2.89
C TYR A 6 36.05 -37.52 -2.44
N VAL A 7 37.09 -36.95 -3.02
CA VAL A 7 37.46 -35.55 -2.91
C VAL A 7 37.32 -34.91 -4.29
N ASP A 8 36.48 -33.92 -4.34
CA ASP A 8 36.50 -32.69 -5.16
C ASP A 8 36.76 -32.73 -6.65
N THR A 9 35.75 -32.36 -7.39
CA THR A 9 35.86 -31.35 -8.46
C THR A 9 34.62 -30.43 -8.40
N ILE A 10 34.72 -29.34 -7.64
CA ILE A 10 33.89 -28.17 -7.83
C ILE A 10 34.56 -27.39 -8.97
N ASP A 11 34.06 -27.53 -10.18
CA ASP A 11 34.37 -26.66 -11.29
C ASP A 11 33.79 -25.25 -11.02
N ASN A 12 34.66 -24.36 -10.54
CA ASN A 12 34.50 -22.92 -10.63
C ASN A 12 34.78 -22.48 -12.08
N ASN A 13 33.76 -22.49 -12.89
CA ASN A 13 33.74 -21.71 -14.14
C ASN A 13 32.32 -21.79 -14.73
N ASP A 14 31.49 -20.79 -14.40
CA ASP A 14 30.42 -20.30 -15.27
C ASP A 14 29.61 -19.22 -14.52
N ASN A 15 30.27 -18.07 -14.31
CA ASN A 15 29.54 -16.84 -13.94
C ASN A 15 30.30 -15.64 -14.53
N ASN A 16 30.30 -15.51 -15.84
CA ASN A 16 30.68 -14.24 -16.47
C ASN A 16 30.32 -14.16 -17.95
N SER A 17 29.02 -14.28 -18.29
CA SER A 17 28.59 -13.94 -19.68
C SER A 17 27.09 -13.87 -19.88
N ASN A 18 26.29 -13.22 -19.00
CA ASN A 18 24.89 -12.93 -19.31
C ASN A 18 24.33 -11.61 -18.74
N ASP A 19 25.16 -10.72 -18.19
CA ASP A 19 24.66 -9.44 -17.63
C ASP A 19 24.67 -8.25 -18.61
N ASN A 20 25.18 -8.42 -19.84
CA ASN A 20 25.34 -7.31 -20.80
C ASN A 20 24.12 -7.00 -21.68
N HIS A 21 23.00 -7.73 -21.60
CA HIS A 21 21.81 -7.46 -22.42
C HIS A 21 20.72 -6.66 -21.70
N ASN A 22 20.83 -6.42 -20.40
CA ASN A 22 19.80 -5.70 -19.64
C ASN A 22 20.12 -4.21 -19.35
N ASP A 23 21.31 -3.73 -19.67
CA ASP A 23 21.71 -2.34 -19.36
C ASP A 23 21.06 -1.31 -20.33
N ASP A 24 20.60 -1.74 -21.51
CA ASP A 24 19.93 -0.88 -22.48
C ASP A 24 18.48 -0.49 -22.09
N GLU A 25 17.89 -1.21 -21.16
CA GLU A 25 16.53 -0.98 -20.65
C GLU A 25 16.44 0.14 -19.60
N TYR A 26 17.56 0.54 -19.03
CA TYR A 26 17.64 1.53 -17.96
C TYR A 26 18.29 2.83 -18.42
N GLU A 27 17.85 3.96 -17.80
CA GLU A 27 18.45 5.27 -18.07
C GLU A 27 19.86 5.38 -17.49
N LYS A 28 20.70 6.16 -18.17
CA LYS A 28 21.97 6.58 -17.62
C LYS A 28 21.76 7.60 -16.51
N VAL A 29 22.55 7.51 -15.44
CA VAL A 29 22.44 8.38 -14.28
C VAL A 29 23.74 9.17 -14.12
N CYS A 30 23.63 10.48 -13.89
CA CYS A 30 24.78 11.34 -13.63
C CYS A 30 25.46 10.98 -12.32
N PHE A 31 26.77 10.69 -12.36
CA PHE A 31 27.55 10.33 -11.19
C PHE A 31 27.63 11.43 -10.11
N VAL A 32 27.54 12.70 -10.50
CA VAL A 32 27.70 13.84 -9.58
C VAL A 32 26.38 14.27 -8.94
N CYS A 33 25.28 14.41 -9.73
CA CYS A 33 24.00 14.90 -9.22
C CYS A 33 22.92 13.82 -9.14
N HIS A 34 23.24 12.58 -9.52
CA HIS A 34 22.36 11.41 -9.49
C HIS A 34 21.06 11.55 -10.28
N ARG A 35 20.91 12.54 -11.19
CA ARG A 35 19.77 12.69 -12.07
C ARG A 35 19.88 11.75 -13.25
N PRO A 36 18.77 11.07 -13.66
CA PRO A 36 18.74 10.28 -14.89
C PRO A 36 18.83 11.17 -16.14
N GLU A 37 19.16 10.59 -17.28
CA GLU A 37 19.35 11.29 -18.55
C GLU A 37 18.11 12.06 -18.99
N SER A 38 16.91 11.54 -18.71
CA SER A 38 15.62 12.19 -18.99
C SER A 38 15.46 13.54 -18.29
N VAL A 39 16.03 13.70 -17.09
CA VAL A 39 15.94 14.93 -16.29
C VAL A 39 17.18 15.81 -16.46
N ALA A 40 18.35 15.22 -16.52
CA ALA A 40 19.63 15.94 -16.57
C ALA A 40 20.09 16.28 -17.99
N GLY A 41 19.39 15.78 -19.01
CA GLY A 41 19.75 15.98 -20.41
C GLY A 41 20.98 15.17 -20.82
N LYS A 42 21.66 15.62 -21.86
CA LYS A 42 22.73 14.90 -22.52
C LYS A 42 23.86 14.52 -21.56
N MET A 43 24.20 13.23 -21.51
CA MET A 43 25.24 12.67 -20.67
C MET A 43 26.58 12.56 -21.41
N ILE A 44 27.65 12.85 -20.71
CA ILE A 44 29.02 12.65 -21.17
C ILE A 44 29.54 11.38 -20.54
N ASN A 45 29.92 10.40 -21.35
CA ASN A 45 30.50 9.17 -20.90
C ASN A 45 32.00 9.38 -20.56
N LEU A 46 32.37 9.07 -19.36
CA LEU A 46 33.77 9.07 -18.90
C LEU A 46 34.32 7.63 -18.90
N PRO A 47 35.65 7.44 -18.85
CA PRO A 47 36.25 6.12 -18.63
C PRO A 47 35.61 5.44 -17.40
N ASN A 48 35.64 4.11 -17.35
CA ASN A 48 35.03 3.29 -16.28
C ASN A 48 33.50 3.32 -16.21
N ASN A 49 32.79 3.48 -17.34
CA ASN A 49 31.33 3.47 -17.43
C ASN A 49 30.61 4.54 -16.59
N MET A 50 31.32 5.61 -16.19
CA MET A 50 30.73 6.73 -15.46
C MET A 50 30.12 7.73 -16.45
N CYS A 51 28.91 8.23 -16.11
CA CYS A 51 28.22 9.26 -16.89
C CYS A 51 28.10 10.54 -16.07
N VAL A 52 28.38 11.69 -16.67
CA VAL A 52 28.22 13.00 -16.01
C VAL A 52 27.40 13.90 -16.93
N CYS A 53 26.37 14.55 -16.36
CA CYS A 53 25.56 15.49 -17.13
C CYS A 53 26.32 16.80 -17.45
N ASN A 54 25.87 17.49 -18.46
CA ASN A 54 26.49 18.71 -18.97
C ASN A 54 26.58 19.80 -17.89
N ASP A 55 25.52 19.96 -17.05
CA ASP A 55 25.45 20.95 -15.98
C ASP A 55 26.53 20.70 -14.89
N CYS A 56 26.70 19.42 -14.49
CA CYS A 56 27.70 19.05 -13.50
C CYS A 56 29.09 19.20 -14.05
N MET A 57 29.33 18.87 -15.31
CA MET A 57 30.60 19.07 -15.98
C MET A 57 30.95 20.56 -16.03
N GLN A 58 30.00 21.42 -16.43
CA GLN A 58 30.17 22.86 -16.47
C GLN A 58 30.49 23.45 -15.09
N LYS A 59 29.74 23.09 -14.06
CA LYS A 59 30.00 23.52 -12.69
C LYS A 59 31.36 23.09 -12.19
N SER A 60 31.82 21.90 -12.57
CA SER A 60 33.19 21.42 -12.22
C SER A 60 34.27 22.24 -12.94
N PHE A 61 34.07 22.60 -14.21
CA PHE A 61 34.98 23.49 -14.94
C PHE A 61 34.99 24.90 -14.36
N ASP A 62 33.82 25.45 -14.02
CA ASP A 62 33.72 26.80 -13.42
C ASP A 62 34.38 26.84 -12.03
N ALA A 63 34.23 25.80 -11.24
CA ALA A 63 34.89 25.67 -9.95
C ALA A 63 36.46 25.58 -10.11
N MET A 64 36.92 24.84 -11.11
CA MET A 64 38.36 24.78 -11.44
C MET A 64 38.90 26.14 -11.93
N ASN A 65 38.16 26.86 -12.76
CA ASN A 65 38.59 28.19 -13.25
C ASN A 65 38.57 29.26 -12.15
N ASN A 66 37.69 29.17 -11.16
CA ASN A 66 37.61 30.08 -10.01
C ASN A 66 38.72 29.80 -8.95
N MET A 67 39.30 28.60 -8.92
CA MET A 67 40.48 28.29 -8.15
C MET A 67 41.73 28.68 -8.94
N ASN A 68 42.09 29.95 -8.96
CA ASN A 68 43.16 30.63 -9.68
C ASN A 68 44.49 29.84 -9.72
N PHE A 69 44.54 28.69 -10.37
CA PHE A 69 45.72 27.90 -10.65
C PHE A 69 46.41 28.44 -11.93
N GLY A 70 47.14 29.53 -11.79
CA GLY A 70 48.00 30.03 -12.85
C GLY A 70 49.23 29.11 -13.07
N GLY A 71 49.04 28.01 -13.77
CA GLY A 71 50.14 27.12 -14.14
C GLY A 71 49.62 25.76 -14.63
N ALA A 72 50.31 25.14 -15.59
CA ALA A 72 50.03 23.80 -16.08
C ALA A 72 49.95 22.81 -14.90
N ILE A 73 48.79 22.21 -14.71
CA ILE A 73 48.54 21.25 -13.61
C ILE A 73 49.30 19.95 -13.93
N ASP A 74 50.34 19.69 -13.19
CA ASP A 74 51.01 18.39 -13.17
C ASP A 74 50.17 17.43 -12.36
N TYR A 75 49.63 16.41 -13.00
CA TYR A 75 48.73 15.39 -12.43
C TYR A 75 49.34 14.69 -11.20
N SER A 76 50.68 14.65 -11.11
CA SER A 76 51.42 14.08 -9.99
C SER A 76 51.36 14.93 -8.71
N GLN A 77 51.14 16.24 -8.83
CA GLN A 77 51.00 17.15 -7.68
C GLN A 77 49.57 17.10 -7.08
N LEU A 78 48.56 16.78 -7.86
CA LEU A 78 47.18 16.63 -7.37
C LEU A 78 47.03 15.39 -6.47
N MET A 79 47.80 14.35 -6.71
CA MET A 79 47.81 13.12 -5.90
C MET A 79 48.43 13.25 -4.52
N ASN A 80 49.20 14.30 -4.26
CA ASN A 80 49.94 14.48 -3.01
C ASN A 80 49.43 15.60 -2.10
N MET A 81 48.20 16.13 -2.34
CA MET A 81 47.61 17.15 -1.45
C MET A 81 47.08 16.52 -0.17
N PRO A 82 47.50 16.93 1.02
CA PRO A 82 46.96 16.46 2.27
C PRO A 82 45.52 16.98 2.44
N GLY A 83 44.55 16.07 2.42
CA GLY A 83 43.14 16.37 2.56
C GLY A 83 42.27 15.99 1.38
N VAL A 84 42.83 15.60 0.25
CA VAL A 84 42.09 15.02 -0.88
C VAL A 84 42.24 13.49 -0.80
N GLN A 85 41.33 12.83 -0.14
CA GLN A 85 41.20 11.38 -0.26
C GLN A 85 40.60 11.09 -1.64
N PHE A 86 41.46 10.74 -2.60
CA PHE A 86 41.03 10.02 -3.78
C PHE A 86 40.55 8.66 -3.31
N LEU A 87 39.25 8.49 -3.24
CA LEU A 87 38.61 7.18 -3.12
C LEU A 87 39.18 6.33 -4.28
N ASN A 88 39.69 5.15 -3.97
CA ASN A 88 40.18 4.20 -4.95
C ASN A 88 39.12 3.98 -6.02
N ILE A 89 39.43 4.36 -7.25
CA ILE A 89 38.51 4.29 -8.40
C ILE A 89 38.05 2.85 -8.68
N ASP A 90 38.85 1.85 -8.27
CA ASP A 90 38.52 0.44 -8.40
C ASP A 90 37.41 -0.05 -7.44
N ASP A 91 37.22 0.62 -6.29
CA ASP A 91 36.11 0.33 -5.36
C ASP A 91 34.79 1.03 -5.75
N MET A 92 34.83 2.00 -6.65
CA MET A 92 33.67 2.79 -7.06
C MET A 92 32.95 2.25 -8.30
N SER A 93 33.40 1.16 -8.89
CA SER A 93 32.70 0.45 -9.96
C SER A 93 31.53 -0.41 -9.45
N GLN A 94 31.05 -0.16 -8.22
CA GLN A 94 29.81 -0.75 -7.74
C GLN A 94 28.68 -0.24 -8.62
N GLN A 95 28.22 -1.11 -9.50
CA GLN A 95 27.01 -0.91 -10.30
C GLN A 95 25.90 -0.44 -9.40
N ILE A 96 25.21 0.65 -9.77
CA ILE A 96 24.01 1.11 -9.06
C ILE A 96 23.07 -0.10 -8.90
N PRO A 97 22.65 -0.45 -7.67
CA PRO A 97 21.79 -1.59 -7.44
C PRO A 97 20.55 -1.53 -8.35
N LYS A 98 20.09 -2.67 -8.86
CA LYS A 98 18.89 -2.73 -9.75
C LYS A 98 17.70 -1.99 -9.18
N GLN A 99 17.55 -1.98 -7.85
CA GLN A 99 16.50 -1.25 -7.12
C GLN A 99 16.60 0.28 -7.23
N GLN A 100 17.73 0.82 -7.68
CA GLN A 100 17.99 2.26 -7.84
C GLN A 100 18.09 2.69 -9.31
N ARG A 101 17.72 1.83 -10.26
CA ARG A 101 17.74 2.13 -11.69
C ARG A 101 16.34 2.49 -12.18
N VAL A 102 16.24 3.54 -12.99
CA VAL A 102 15.00 3.98 -13.65
C VAL A 102 14.92 3.36 -15.02
N LYS A 103 13.77 2.79 -15.39
CA LYS A 103 13.54 2.27 -16.74
C LYS A 103 13.45 3.42 -17.74
N LYS A 104 14.03 3.25 -18.92
CA LYS A 104 13.93 4.22 -20.01
C LYS A 104 12.49 4.38 -20.44
N LYS A 105 12.08 5.64 -20.64
CA LYS A 105 10.84 5.95 -21.34
C LYS A 105 11.00 5.51 -22.80
N LYS A 106 10.05 4.78 -23.34
CA LYS A 106 10.08 4.36 -24.74
C LYS A 106 9.87 5.61 -25.62
N GLU A 107 10.93 6.05 -26.31
CA GLU A 107 10.84 7.17 -27.23
C GLU A 107 9.90 6.82 -28.40
N GLY A 108 8.81 7.59 -28.54
CA GLY A 108 7.92 7.54 -29.72
C GLY A 108 6.64 6.73 -29.57
N GLU A 109 6.41 6.05 -28.45
CA GLU A 109 5.09 5.50 -28.10
C GLU A 109 4.38 6.51 -27.15
N GLU A 110 3.20 7.00 -27.54
CA GLU A 110 2.30 7.65 -26.57
C GLU A 110 2.10 6.69 -25.43
N ALA A 111 2.20 7.17 -24.16
CA ALA A 111 2.08 6.33 -22.98
C ALA A 111 0.82 5.48 -23.10
N THR A 112 1.00 4.18 -23.34
CA THR A 112 -0.13 3.27 -23.45
C THR A 112 -0.78 3.16 -22.08
N PRO A 113 -2.08 3.48 -21.95
CA PRO A 113 -2.73 3.38 -20.66
C PRO A 113 -2.62 1.93 -20.15
N LEU A 114 -2.13 1.76 -18.91
CA LEU A 114 -2.06 0.44 -18.24
C LEU A 114 -3.40 -0.28 -18.28
N VAL A 115 -4.46 0.48 -18.14
CA VAL A 115 -5.83 -0.01 -18.21
C VAL A 115 -6.42 0.48 -19.53
N ASP A 116 -6.44 -0.41 -20.52
CA ASP A 116 -7.13 -0.14 -21.79
C ASP A 116 -8.62 0.06 -21.54
N ILE A 117 -9.17 1.17 -22.04
CA ILE A 117 -10.58 1.54 -21.87
C ILE A 117 -11.54 0.47 -22.40
N HIS A 118 -11.13 -0.28 -23.43
CA HIS A 118 -11.93 -1.37 -24.02
C HIS A 118 -11.94 -2.61 -23.13
N ASN A 119 -10.91 -2.79 -22.31
CA ASN A 119 -10.73 -3.92 -21.39
C ASN A 119 -11.10 -3.56 -19.94
N LEU A 120 -11.35 -2.25 -19.64
CA LEU A 120 -11.72 -1.80 -18.31
C LEU A 120 -13.07 -2.43 -17.89
N PRO A 121 -13.13 -3.26 -16.82
CA PRO A 121 -14.37 -3.87 -16.37
C PRO A 121 -15.39 -2.80 -15.96
N ALA A 122 -16.63 -2.93 -16.41
CA ALA A 122 -17.69 -2.04 -15.96
C ALA A 122 -17.89 -2.08 -14.43
N PRO A 123 -18.40 -1.02 -13.78
CA PRO A 123 -18.47 -0.92 -12.31
C PRO A 123 -19.13 -2.11 -11.63
N HIS A 124 -20.18 -2.70 -12.23
CA HIS A 124 -20.83 -3.88 -11.68
C HIS A 124 -19.94 -5.13 -11.70
N LYS A 125 -19.06 -5.26 -12.71
CA LYS A 125 -18.06 -6.35 -12.78
C LYS A 125 -16.96 -6.15 -11.74
N ILE A 126 -16.45 -4.91 -11.59
CA ILE A 126 -15.47 -4.58 -10.53
C ILE A 126 -16.06 -4.92 -9.16
N LYS A 127 -17.32 -4.50 -8.91
CA LYS A 127 -18.01 -4.84 -7.66
C LYS A 127 -18.15 -6.34 -7.48
N ALA A 128 -18.58 -7.08 -8.49
CA ALA A 128 -18.70 -8.54 -8.41
C ALA A 128 -17.38 -9.22 -8.10
N SER A 129 -16.27 -8.76 -8.69
CA SER A 129 -14.94 -9.27 -8.35
C SER A 129 -14.53 -8.92 -6.92
N LEU A 130 -14.92 -7.74 -6.40
CA LEU A 130 -14.71 -7.40 -4.99
C LEU A 130 -15.55 -8.27 -4.05
N ASP A 131 -16.78 -8.62 -4.45
CA ASP A 131 -17.70 -9.48 -3.67
C ASP A 131 -17.11 -10.88 -3.43
N GLU A 132 -16.27 -11.38 -4.34
CA GLU A 132 -15.58 -12.67 -4.17
C GLU A 132 -14.55 -12.69 -3.02
N TYR A 133 -14.08 -11.53 -2.58
CA TYR A 133 -13.02 -11.40 -1.56
C TYR A 133 -13.46 -10.64 -0.31
N VAL A 134 -14.41 -9.70 -0.43
CA VAL A 134 -14.81 -8.78 0.64
C VAL A 134 -16.27 -8.99 0.98
N VAL A 135 -16.52 -9.43 2.21
CA VAL A 135 -17.88 -9.64 2.73
C VAL A 135 -18.53 -8.31 3.12
N GLY A 136 -19.81 -8.15 2.79
CA GLY A 136 -20.56 -6.95 3.14
C GLY A 136 -20.06 -5.69 2.42
N GLN A 137 -20.20 -4.53 3.06
CA GLN A 137 -19.71 -3.23 2.54
C GLN A 137 -20.30 -2.85 1.17
N GLU A 138 -21.57 -3.22 0.91
CA GLU A 138 -22.21 -3.13 -0.40
C GLU A 138 -22.17 -1.73 -1.01
N TYR A 139 -22.44 -0.71 -0.18
CA TYR A 139 -22.41 0.68 -0.62
C TYR A 139 -20.99 1.14 -0.94
N ALA A 140 -20.05 0.85 -0.06
CA ALA A 140 -18.65 1.23 -0.25
C ALA A 140 -18.05 0.59 -1.52
N LYS A 141 -18.28 -0.71 -1.76
CA LYS A 141 -17.86 -1.41 -2.98
C LYS A 141 -18.48 -0.78 -4.23
N LYS A 142 -19.77 -0.41 -4.19
CA LYS A 142 -20.45 0.25 -5.32
C LYS A 142 -19.83 1.62 -5.62
N VAL A 143 -19.66 2.48 -4.60
CA VAL A 143 -19.07 3.83 -4.77
C VAL A 143 -17.63 3.72 -5.30
N MET A 144 -16.81 2.87 -4.69
CA MET A 144 -15.43 2.65 -5.11
C MET A 144 -15.34 2.15 -6.55
N SER A 145 -16.17 1.18 -6.95
CA SER A 145 -16.18 0.64 -8.31
C SER A 145 -16.53 1.70 -9.36
N VAL A 146 -17.47 2.60 -9.06
CA VAL A 146 -17.86 3.70 -9.96
C VAL A 146 -16.73 4.74 -10.02
N ALA A 147 -16.18 5.15 -8.87
CA ALA A 147 -15.14 6.17 -8.81
C ALA A 147 -13.87 5.74 -9.55
N VAL A 148 -13.45 4.49 -9.36
CA VAL A 148 -12.29 3.92 -10.03
C VAL A 148 -12.50 3.79 -11.55
N TYR A 149 -13.68 3.31 -11.96
CA TYR A 149 -14.02 3.23 -13.37
C TYR A 149 -13.97 4.61 -14.05
N ASN A 150 -14.52 5.64 -13.40
CA ASN A 150 -14.48 7.02 -13.91
C ASN A 150 -13.04 7.56 -13.93
N HIS A 151 -12.23 7.23 -12.92
CA HIS A 151 -10.82 7.62 -12.88
C HIS A 151 -10.04 7.08 -14.09
N TYR A 152 -10.10 5.78 -14.34
CA TYR A 152 -9.37 5.20 -15.47
C TYR A 152 -9.94 5.59 -16.84
N LYS A 153 -11.24 5.87 -16.92
CA LYS A 153 -11.80 6.52 -18.11
C LYS A 153 -11.16 7.89 -18.36
N ARG A 154 -11.06 8.72 -17.31
CA ARG A 154 -10.40 10.03 -17.42
C ARG A 154 -8.95 9.88 -17.89
N VAL A 155 -8.20 8.95 -17.30
CA VAL A 155 -6.80 8.69 -17.69
C VAL A 155 -6.70 8.28 -19.17
N ALA A 156 -7.62 7.47 -19.66
CA ALA A 156 -7.61 6.99 -21.04
C ALA A 156 -8.13 8.00 -22.06
N THR A 157 -8.87 9.04 -21.64
CA THR A 157 -9.49 10.04 -22.53
C THR A 157 -8.86 11.42 -22.46
N ASP A 158 -7.67 11.57 -21.91
CA ASP A 158 -6.99 12.85 -21.58
C ASP A 158 -6.85 13.83 -22.77
N SER A 159 -7.28 13.45 -23.98
CA SER A 159 -7.10 14.27 -25.20
C SER A 159 -8.35 14.41 -26.07
N MET A 160 -9.54 13.97 -25.65
CA MET A 160 -10.63 13.80 -26.63
C MET A 160 -11.62 14.94 -26.75
N ASP A 161 -11.71 15.91 -25.84
CA ASP A 161 -12.69 17.00 -25.93
C ASP A 161 -12.25 18.25 -25.15
N ASP A 162 -12.88 19.41 -25.46
CA ASP A 162 -12.70 20.70 -24.77
C ASP A 162 -13.13 20.68 -23.27
N ILE A 163 -13.52 19.52 -22.74
CA ILE A 163 -14.01 19.37 -21.37
C ILE A 163 -12.97 18.62 -20.52
N GLU A 164 -12.35 19.32 -19.60
CA GLU A 164 -11.43 18.72 -18.61
C GLU A 164 -12.23 18.02 -17.51
N ILE A 165 -11.98 16.71 -17.34
CA ILE A 165 -12.57 15.93 -16.24
C ILE A 165 -11.65 16.04 -15.02
N GLU A 166 -12.18 16.61 -13.93
CA GLU A 166 -11.42 16.76 -12.68
C GLU A 166 -11.07 15.44 -12.04
N LYS A 167 -9.96 15.44 -11.33
CA LYS A 167 -9.47 14.29 -10.55
C LYS A 167 -10.39 14.02 -9.36
N SER A 168 -10.81 12.76 -9.17
CA SER A 168 -11.74 12.33 -8.13
C SER A 168 -11.07 11.40 -7.12
N ASN A 169 -10.26 11.97 -6.20
CA ASN A 169 -9.70 11.19 -5.10
C ASN A 169 -10.78 10.82 -4.09
N MET A 170 -10.52 9.81 -3.27
CA MET A 170 -11.52 9.21 -2.39
C MET A 170 -11.14 9.35 -0.92
N LEU A 171 -12.15 9.57 -0.07
CA LEU A 171 -12.04 9.48 1.40
C LEU A 171 -12.92 8.34 1.90
N MET A 172 -12.29 7.38 2.57
CA MET A 172 -12.91 6.18 3.12
C MET A 172 -12.93 6.27 4.64
N ILE A 173 -14.12 6.31 5.23
CA ILE A 173 -14.34 6.43 6.66
C ILE A 173 -14.90 5.11 7.19
N GLY A 174 -14.32 4.58 8.27
CA GLY A 174 -14.88 3.38 8.89
C GLY A 174 -14.04 2.85 10.04
N PRO A 175 -14.64 2.08 10.96
CA PRO A 175 -13.96 1.62 12.16
C PRO A 175 -12.71 0.80 11.86
N THR A 176 -11.83 0.69 12.84
CA THR A 176 -10.64 -0.15 12.74
C THR A 176 -11.05 -1.59 12.45
N GLY A 177 -10.34 -2.26 11.56
CA GLY A 177 -10.64 -3.65 11.20
C GLY A 177 -11.88 -3.85 10.32
N SER A 178 -12.53 -2.79 9.81
CA SER A 178 -13.66 -2.88 8.85
C SER A 178 -13.26 -3.33 7.44
N GLY A 179 -11.95 -3.47 7.17
CA GLY A 179 -11.44 -3.94 5.89
C GLY A 179 -10.99 -2.86 4.91
N LYS A 180 -10.79 -1.59 5.33
CA LYS A 180 -10.35 -0.48 4.48
C LYS A 180 -9.14 -0.82 3.60
N THR A 181 -8.03 -1.14 4.23
CA THR A 181 -6.76 -1.48 3.55
C THR A 181 -6.91 -2.73 2.67
N TYR A 182 -7.67 -3.72 3.13
CA TYR A 182 -7.92 -4.96 2.39
C TYR A 182 -8.73 -4.73 1.11
N LEU A 183 -9.74 -3.85 1.19
CA LEU A 183 -10.57 -3.47 0.05
C LEU A 183 -9.73 -2.82 -1.06
N VAL A 184 -8.84 -1.89 -0.68
CA VAL A 184 -7.94 -1.21 -1.65
C VAL A 184 -6.91 -2.18 -2.25
N LYS A 185 -6.30 -3.06 -1.43
CA LYS A 185 -5.39 -4.11 -1.91
C LYS A 185 -6.07 -5.05 -2.92
N THR A 186 -7.31 -5.43 -2.63
CA THR A 186 -8.08 -6.29 -3.52
C THR A 186 -8.42 -5.59 -4.82
N LEU A 187 -8.82 -4.32 -4.76
CA LEU A 187 -9.10 -3.49 -5.93
C LEU A 187 -7.87 -3.37 -6.85
N ALA A 188 -6.72 -2.96 -6.31
CA ALA A 188 -5.49 -2.80 -7.08
C ALA A 188 -5.06 -4.10 -7.77
N ARG A 189 -5.23 -5.24 -7.09
CA ARG A 189 -4.97 -6.57 -7.66
C ARG A 189 -5.93 -6.94 -8.79
N ILE A 190 -7.25 -6.60 -8.67
CA ILE A 190 -8.26 -6.86 -9.71
C ILE A 190 -7.97 -6.04 -10.96
N LEU A 191 -7.47 -4.83 -10.80
CA LEU A 191 -7.15 -3.90 -11.89
C LEU A 191 -5.74 -4.09 -12.46
N ASP A 192 -4.92 -4.89 -11.78
CA ASP A 192 -3.49 -5.13 -12.12
C ASP A 192 -2.69 -3.82 -12.20
N VAL A 193 -2.86 -2.94 -11.20
CA VAL A 193 -2.17 -1.65 -11.12
C VAL A 193 -1.26 -1.57 -9.89
N PRO A 194 -0.14 -0.80 -9.98
CA PRO A 194 0.74 -0.62 -8.84
C PRO A 194 0.02 0.04 -7.66
N LEU A 195 0.33 -0.41 -6.46
CA LEU A 195 -0.27 0.11 -5.22
C LEU A 195 0.82 0.44 -4.20
N ALA A 196 0.84 1.69 -3.76
CA ALA A 196 1.58 2.08 -2.56
C ALA A 196 0.63 2.25 -1.37
N ILE A 197 1.05 1.79 -0.20
CA ILE A 197 0.33 1.96 1.06
C ILE A 197 1.24 2.67 2.03
N THR A 198 0.74 3.75 2.62
CA THR A 198 1.46 4.50 3.64
C THR A 198 0.52 4.88 4.77
N ASP A 199 1.10 5.16 5.93
CA ASP A 199 0.41 5.67 7.11
C ASP A 199 0.62 7.19 7.19
N ALA A 200 -0.45 7.96 7.34
CA ALA A 200 -0.38 9.41 7.44
C ALA A 200 0.46 9.89 8.63
N THR A 201 0.55 9.07 9.70
CA THR A 201 1.34 9.42 10.90
C THR A 201 2.84 9.35 10.68
N SER A 202 3.30 8.62 9.67
CA SER A 202 4.71 8.55 9.31
C SER A 202 5.19 9.74 8.46
N LEU A 203 4.24 10.50 7.90
CA LEU A 203 4.53 11.60 6.98
C LEU A 203 4.85 12.89 7.74
N THR A 204 5.89 13.55 7.31
CA THR A 204 6.32 14.85 7.85
C THR A 204 6.62 15.82 6.72
N GLU A 205 6.59 17.12 7.03
CA GLU A 205 7.09 18.14 6.12
C GLU A 205 8.61 18.02 5.96
N ALA A 206 9.10 18.34 4.77
CA ALA A 206 10.52 18.23 4.44
C ALA A 206 11.44 18.92 5.47
N GLY A 207 12.41 18.16 6.00
CA GLY A 207 13.37 18.65 7.00
C GLY A 207 13.08 18.24 8.45
N TYR A 208 11.97 17.57 8.74
CA TYR A 208 11.69 16.96 10.04
C TYR A 208 12.02 15.45 10.04
N ILE A 209 12.10 14.86 11.24
CA ILE A 209 12.34 13.43 11.38
C ILE A 209 11.07 12.67 10.99
N GLY A 210 11.12 11.93 9.88
CA GLY A 210 10.02 11.16 9.33
C GLY A 210 10.18 10.97 7.82
N ASP A 211 9.22 10.31 7.19
CA ASP A 211 9.15 10.16 5.74
C ASP A 211 8.66 11.49 5.12
N ASP A 212 9.35 12.03 4.14
CA ASP A 212 8.87 13.18 3.36
C ASP A 212 7.53 12.85 2.69
N ILE A 213 6.64 13.83 2.52
CA ILE A 213 5.33 13.62 1.90
C ILE A 213 5.47 13.00 0.49
N GLU A 214 6.51 13.37 -0.25
CA GLU A 214 6.80 12.82 -1.56
C GLU A 214 7.28 11.36 -1.55
N SER A 215 7.68 10.83 -0.37
CA SER A 215 8.08 9.43 -0.21
C SER A 215 6.98 8.45 -0.59
N VAL A 216 5.70 8.86 -0.49
CA VAL A 216 4.55 8.04 -0.91
C VAL A 216 4.60 7.73 -2.41
N VAL A 217 5.08 8.68 -3.22
CA VAL A 217 5.26 8.51 -4.67
C VAL A 217 6.49 7.65 -4.96
N SER A 218 7.55 7.77 -4.17
CA SER A 218 8.72 6.88 -4.26
C SER A 218 8.35 5.42 -3.96
N LYS A 219 7.50 5.17 -2.95
CA LYS A 219 6.95 3.84 -2.65
C LYS A 219 6.12 3.29 -3.82
N LEU A 220 5.35 4.15 -4.50
CA LEU A 220 4.58 3.74 -5.69
C LEU A 220 5.50 3.42 -6.88
N LEU A 221 6.53 4.22 -7.09
CA LEU A 221 7.53 3.97 -8.13
C LEU A 221 8.23 2.61 -7.90
N ALA A 222 8.60 2.32 -6.66
CA ALA A 222 9.16 1.00 -6.31
C ALA A 222 8.17 -0.15 -6.55
N ALA A 223 6.88 0.06 -6.24
CA ALA A 223 5.83 -0.93 -6.52
C ALA A 223 5.55 -1.13 -8.01
N ALA A 224 5.94 -0.17 -8.85
CA ALA A 224 5.88 -0.23 -10.31
C ALA A 224 7.19 -0.72 -10.96
N ASP A 225 8.09 -1.34 -10.20
CA ASP A 225 9.42 -1.79 -10.66
C ASP A 225 10.27 -0.66 -11.28
N ASN A 226 10.18 0.53 -10.72
CA ASN A 226 10.83 1.78 -11.18
C ASN A 226 10.44 2.20 -12.61
N ASP A 227 9.27 1.80 -13.05
CA ASP A 227 8.64 2.22 -14.28
C ASP A 227 7.77 3.45 -14.00
N VAL A 228 8.20 4.62 -14.49
CA VAL A 228 7.54 5.90 -14.23
C VAL A 228 6.13 5.92 -14.84
N GLU A 229 5.97 5.43 -16.07
CA GLU A 229 4.67 5.43 -16.78
C GLU A 229 3.64 4.56 -16.06
N LYS A 230 4.08 3.42 -15.51
CA LYS A 230 3.23 2.57 -14.66
C LYS A 230 2.91 3.21 -13.33
N ALA A 231 3.90 3.86 -12.68
CA ALA A 231 3.69 4.54 -11.41
C ALA A 231 2.66 5.68 -11.54
N GLU A 232 2.72 6.46 -12.63
CA GLU A 232 1.81 7.57 -12.89
C GLU A 232 0.33 7.15 -13.05
N GLN A 233 0.05 5.87 -13.28
CA GLN A 233 -1.30 5.32 -13.38
C GLN A 233 -1.68 4.41 -12.20
N GLY A 234 -0.87 4.40 -11.15
CA GLY A 234 -1.07 3.59 -9.96
C GLY A 234 -2.06 4.17 -8.95
N ILE A 235 -2.17 3.47 -7.83
CA ILE A 235 -3.00 3.85 -6.68
C ILE A 235 -2.10 4.11 -5.47
N ILE A 236 -2.35 5.21 -4.76
CA ILE A 236 -1.75 5.48 -3.45
C ILE A 236 -2.86 5.41 -2.40
N PHE A 237 -2.69 4.54 -1.41
CA PHE A 237 -3.56 4.46 -0.25
C PHE A 237 -2.86 5.04 0.98
N ILE A 238 -3.45 6.09 1.55
CA ILE A 238 -2.96 6.75 2.76
C ILE A 238 -3.91 6.36 3.90
N ASP A 239 -3.44 5.49 4.79
CA ASP A 239 -4.21 5.05 5.97
C ASP A 239 -4.04 6.03 7.14
N GLU A 240 -4.91 5.94 8.12
CA GLU A 240 -4.90 6.75 9.34
C GLU A 240 -4.94 8.27 9.12
N ILE A 241 -5.62 8.73 8.05
CA ILE A 241 -5.71 10.15 7.68
C ILE A 241 -6.36 11.01 8.78
N ASP A 242 -7.19 10.43 9.63
CA ASP A 242 -7.81 11.07 10.78
C ASP A 242 -6.81 11.51 11.86
N LYS A 243 -5.61 10.92 11.86
CA LYS A 243 -4.54 11.26 12.83
C LYS A 243 -3.86 12.59 12.51
N ILE A 244 -3.94 13.05 11.28
CA ILE A 244 -3.46 14.37 10.87
C ILE A 244 -4.56 15.44 10.90
N ALA A 245 -5.68 15.18 11.56
CA ALA A 245 -6.71 16.17 11.83
C ALA A 245 -6.34 17.04 13.05
N LYS A 246 -6.59 18.35 12.96
CA LYS A 246 -6.31 19.31 14.05
C LYS A 246 -7.30 19.15 15.19
N LYS A 247 -6.82 18.80 16.38
CA LYS A 247 -7.68 18.71 17.59
C LYS A 247 -8.02 20.08 18.14
N LYS A 248 -9.28 20.31 18.50
CA LYS A 248 -9.78 21.62 19.00
C LYS A 248 -9.07 22.16 20.25
N ASN A 249 -8.36 21.33 21.03
CA ASN A 249 -7.78 21.69 22.33
C ASN A 249 -6.26 21.51 22.43
N ALA A 250 -5.54 21.41 21.31
CA ALA A 250 -4.12 21.12 21.35
C ALA A 250 -3.27 22.38 21.16
N SER A 251 -2.21 22.48 21.97
CA SER A 251 -1.22 23.55 21.94
C SER A 251 -0.14 23.28 20.89
N GLN A 252 0.60 24.29 20.51
CA GLN A 252 1.79 24.43 19.63
C GLN A 252 2.31 23.24 18.76
N ARG A 253 2.01 21.96 19.11
CA ARG A 253 2.35 20.78 18.27
C ARG A 253 1.45 20.59 17.04
N ASP A 254 0.32 21.31 16.98
CA ASP A 254 -0.68 21.15 15.91
C ASP A 254 -0.32 21.84 14.60
N VAL A 255 0.65 22.75 14.59
CA VAL A 255 1.10 23.41 13.36
C VAL A 255 1.73 22.38 12.40
N SER A 256 2.45 21.38 12.93
CA SER A 256 3.06 20.32 12.10
C SER A 256 2.04 19.38 11.46
N VAL A 257 0.89 19.19 12.08
CA VAL A 257 -0.18 18.29 11.58
C VAL A 257 -0.96 18.96 10.44
N GLU A 258 -1.24 20.26 10.53
CA GLU A 258 -1.88 21.04 9.47
C GLU A 258 -0.94 21.17 8.25
N SER A 259 0.37 21.32 8.48
CA SER A 259 1.34 21.42 7.40
C SER A 259 1.42 20.15 6.55
N VAL A 260 1.24 18.96 7.16
CA VAL A 260 1.14 17.70 6.40
C VAL A 260 -0.08 17.69 5.48
N GLN A 261 -1.27 18.11 5.98
CA GLN A 261 -2.45 18.23 5.11
C GLN A 261 -2.20 19.21 3.95
N GLN A 262 -1.59 20.37 4.22
CA GLN A 262 -1.26 21.35 3.19
C GLN A 262 -0.21 20.84 2.19
N GLY A 263 0.83 20.17 2.67
CA GLY A 263 1.86 19.59 1.82
C GLY A 263 1.31 18.51 0.87
N MET A 264 0.31 17.74 1.31
CA MET A 264 -0.34 16.73 0.48
C MET A 264 -1.24 17.32 -0.62
N LEU A 265 -1.67 18.59 -0.52
CA LEU A 265 -2.55 19.20 -1.53
C LEU A 265 -1.94 19.14 -2.93
N LYS A 266 -0.65 19.43 -3.07
CA LYS A 266 0.04 19.38 -4.38
C LYS A 266 -0.05 18.01 -5.03
N LEU A 267 0.14 16.94 -4.24
CA LEU A 267 0.04 15.56 -4.74
C LEU A 267 -1.38 15.21 -5.15
N LEU A 268 -2.37 15.63 -4.36
CA LEU A 268 -3.78 15.36 -4.63
C LEU A 268 -4.29 16.11 -5.85
N GLU A 269 -3.81 17.34 -6.09
CA GLU A 269 -4.16 18.16 -7.26
C GLU A 269 -3.57 17.61 -8.56
N GLY A 270 -2.37 17.08 -8.49
CA GLY A 270 -1.60 16.65 -9.65
C GLY A 270 -0.47 17.62 -9.96
N SER A 271 0.74 17.19 -9.69
CA SER A 271 1.97 17.96 -9.91
C SER A 271 3.12 17.05 -10.30
N GLU A 272 4.13 17.62 -10.90
CA GLU A 272 5.41 16.94 -11.09
C GLU A 272 6.19 16.97 -9.79
N VAL A 273 6.66 15.81 -9.37
CA VAL A 273 7.36 15.62 -8.10
C VAL A 273 8.67 14.88 -8.35
N GLU A 274 9.77 15.45 -7.89
CA GLU A 274 11.06 14.76 -7.88
C GLU A 274 11.11 13.79 -6.70
N VAL A 275 11.35 12.52 -6.99
CA VAL A 275 11.39 11.45 -5.99
C VAL A 275 12.68 10.64 -6.08
N PRO A 276 13.23 10.20 -4.95
CA PRO A 276 14.39 9.33 -4.93
C PRO A 276 14.02 7.90 -5.37
N VAL A 277 14.83 7.31 -6.21
CA VAL A 277 14.62 5.95 -6.71
C VAL A 277 15.21 4.95 -5.72
N GLY A 278 14.36 4.09 -5.14
CA GLY A 278 14.79 3.07 -4.18
C GLY A 278 15.16 3.61 -2.79
N ALA A 279 14.73 4.82 -2.43
CA ALA A 279 14.92 5.41 -1.09
C ALA A 279 13.69 6.22 -0.65
N ASN A 280 13.55 6.44 0.65
CA ASN A 280 12.42 7.17 1.24
C ASN A 280 12.70 8.66 1.47
N SER A 281 13.93 9.12 1.28
CA SER A 281 14.32 10.50 1.54
C SER A 281 15.20 11.05 0.42
N LYS A 282 14.94 12.30 0.01
CA LYS A 282 15.74 13.03 -0.99
C LYS A 282 17.18 13.27 -0.56
N ASN A 283 17.49 13.14 0.74
CA ASN A 283 18.85 13.28 1.27
C ASN A 283 19.72 12.03 1.04
N ALA A 284 19.14 10.93 0.55
CA ALA A 284 19.91 9.76 0.16
C ALA A 284 20.69 10.06 -1.13
N MET A 285 21.92 9.56 -1.22
CA MET A 285 22.73 9.66 -2.45
C MET A 285 22.25 8.64 -3.49
N VAL A 286 21.02 8.82 -3.98
CA VAL A 286 20.34 7.94 -4.94
C VAL A 286 19.85 8.77 -6.14
N PRO A 287 19.62 8.14 -7.29
CA PRO A 287 19.02 8.81 -8.44
C PRO A 287 17.68 9.44 -8.11
N LEU A 288 17.44 10.64 -8.64
CA LEU A 288 16.15 11.32 -8.56
C LEU A 288 15.44 11.21 -9.91
N THR A 289 14.16 10.95 -9.90
CA THR A 289 13.31 10.97 -11.10
C THR A 289 12.07 11.82 -10.86
N THR A 290 11.50 12.35 -11.93
CA THR A 290 10.26 13.13 -11.89
C THR A 290 9.08 12.22 -12.19
N VAL A 291 8.05 12.28 -11.35
CA VAL A 291 6.79 11.55 -11.49
C VAL A 291 5.65 12.56 -11.48
N ASN A 292 4.75 12.48 -12.46
CA ASN A 292 3.56 13.31 -12.53
C ASN A 292 2.40 12.64 -11.79
N THR A 293 1.89 13.30 -10.75
CA THR A 293 0.82 12.74 -9.92
C THR A 293 -0.59 12.98 -10.48
N LYS A 294 -0.74 13.62 -11.66
CA LYS A 294 -2.04 13.95 -12.26
C LYS A 294 -2.94 12.73 -12.44
N ASN A 295 -2.37 11.59 -12.84
CA ASN A 295 -3.11 10.37 -13.14
C ASN A 295 -3.01 9.30 -12.02
N ILE A 296 -2.32 9.59 -10.93
CA ILE A 296 -2.31 8.73 -9.75
C ILE A 296 -3.63 8.88 -8.98
N LEU A 297 -4.27 7.76 -8.64
CA LEU A 297 -5.47 7.76 -7.81
C LEU A 297 -5.08 7.74 -6.33
N PHE A 298 -5.51 8.77 -5.59
CA PHE A 298 -5.34 8.80 -4.14
C PHE A 298 -6.62 8.34 -3.45
N ILE A 299 -6.46 7.42 -2.50
CA ILE A 299 -7.50 6.93 -1.61
C ILE A 299 -7.01 7.17 -0.18
N CYS A 300 -7.69 8.03 0.56
CA CYS A 300 -7.38 8.28 1.97
C CYS A 300 -8.34 7.47 2.85
N GLY A 301 -7.81 6.79 3.86
CA GLY A 301 -8.60 5.99 4.80
C GLY A 301 -8.40 6.45 6.25
N GLY A 302 -9.47 6.46 7.04
CA GLY A 302 -9.39 6.79 8.46
C GLY A 302 -10.48 6.16 9.30
N ALA A 303 -10.23 6.01 10.59
CA ALA A 303 -11.22 5.50 11.54
C ALA A 303 -12.18 6.60 12.01
N PHE A 304 -11.70 7.83 12.13
CA PHE A 304 -12.45 9.00 12.59
C PHE A 304 -13.19 8.76 13.92
N PRO A 305 -12.46 8.42 15.00
CA PRO A 305 -13.09 8.21 16.30
C PRO A 305 -13.86 9.47 16.71
N ASP A 306 -15.01 9.30 17.39
CA ASP A 306 -15.90 10.38 17.85
C ASP A 306 -16.61 11.20 16.74
N LEU A 307 -16.42 10.86 15.46
CA LEU A 307 -17.13 11.51 14.35
C LEU A 307 -18.65 11.29 14.46
N ASP A 308 -19.07 10.14 14.95
CA ASP A 308 -20.48 9.82 15.22
C ASP A 308 -21.10 10.81 16.21
N GLY A 309 -20.36 11.22 17.23
CA GLY A 309 -20.77 12.26 18.20
C GLY A 309 -21.01 13.62 17.51
N ILE A 310 -20.11 14.02 16.62
CA ILE A 310 -20.22 15.29 15.86
C ILE A 310 -21.47 15.25 14.96
N ILE A 311 -21.72 14.12 14.26
CA ILE A 311 -22.89 13.95 13.41
C ILE A 311 -24.18 13.99 14.23
N LYS A 312 -24.21 13.29 15.38
CA LYS A 312 -25.34 13.30 16.30
C LYS A 312 -25.66 14.71 16.80
N GLU A 313 -24.63 15.46 17.21
CA GLU A 313 -24.79 16.85 17.66
C GLU A 313 -25.41 17.74 16.57
N ARG A 314 -24.93 17.63 15.32
CA ARG A 314 -25.49 18.37 14.18
C ARG A 314 -26.95 18.01 13.93
N LEU A 315 -27.27 16.72 13.88
CA LEU A 315 -28.65 16.24 13.61
C LEU A 315 -29.60 16.64 14.74
N THR A 316 -29.15 16.63 16.00
CA THR A 316 -29.93 17.05 17.15
C THR A 316 -30.20 18.57 17.13
N LYS A 317 -29.19 19.38 16.79
CA LYS A 317 -29.35 20.84 16.67
C LYS A 317 -30.32 21.21 15.55
N GLN A 318 -30.27 20.53 14.41
CA GLN A 318 -31.21 20.75 13.30
C GLN A 318 -32.66 20.37 13.67
N SER A 319 -32.82 19.35 14.51
CA SER A 319 -34.15 18.89 14.96
C SER A 319 -34.71 19.75 16.10
N ALA A 320 -33.89 20.41 16.89
CA ALA A 320 -34.32 21.27 18.00
C ALA A 320 -35.01 22.57 17.58
N ILE A 321 -34.96 22.95 16.29
CA ILE A 321 -35.71 24.07 15.70
C ILE A 321 -37.16 23.70 15.46
N GLY A 322 -37.56 22.40 15.55
CA GLY A 322 -38.92 21.90 15.46
C GLY A 322 -39.29 21.15 16.73
N PHE A 323 -40.36 21.57 17.40
CA PHE A 323 -40.95 21.00 18.61
C PHE A 323 -40.76 19.47 18.79
N GLY A 324 -39.85 19.04 19.66
CA GLY A 324 -39.69 17.63 19.99
C GLY A 324 -38.52 17.34 20.90
N ALA A 325 -38.74 17.27 22.21
CA ALA A 325 -37.76 16.96 23.24
C ALA A 325 -37.26 15.49 23.25
N ASP A 326 -37.89 14.59 22.47
CA ASP A 326 -37.58 13.16 22.49
C ASP A 326 -36.60 12.67 21.43
N LEU A 327 -35.86 13.57 20.79
CA LEU A 327 -35.01 13.24 19.63
C LEU A 327 -33.55 12.84 19.97
N LYS A 328 -33.11 13.03 21.21
CA LYS A 328 -31.76 12.61 21.64
C LYS A 328 -31.58 11.09 21.52
N ASP A 329 -32.58 10.31 21.93
CA ASP A 329 -32.49 8.85 21.94
C ASP A 329 -32.58 8.22 20.55
N LYS A 330 -33.12 8.95 19.55
CA LYS A 330 -33.34 8.41 18.19
C LYS A 330 -32.05 8.05 17.45
N TYR A 331 -30.97 8.76 17.71
CA TYR A 331 -29.69 8.58 17.02
C TYR A 331 -28.66 7.78 17.83
N ASP A 332 -28.92 7.50 19.12
CA ASP A 332 -27.93 6.82 19.98
C ASP A 332 -27.70 5.36 19.59
N HIS A 333 -28.68 4.72 18.95
CA HIS A 333 -28.61 3.34 18.49
C HIS A 333 -28.51 3.18 16.97
N ASP A 334 -28.32 4.29 16.22
CA ASP A 334 -28.24 4.23 14.76
C ASP A 334 -26.84 3.74 14.32
N LYS A 335 -26.74 2.43 14.05
CA LYS A 335 -25.50 1.80 13.55
C LYS A 335 -25.03 2.37 12.20
N LYS A 336 -25.88 3.13 11.50
CA LYS A 336 -25.59 3.75 10.20
C LYS A 336 -25.33 5.25 10.29
N ILE A 337 -25.07 5.76 11.50
CA ILE A 337 -24.88 7.20 11.72
C ILE A 337 -23.76 7.78 10.84
N LEU A 338 -22.66 7.04 10.62
CA LEU A 338 -21.56 7.47 9.77
C LEU A 338 -21.97 7.68 8.31
N GLU A 339 -23.01 7.00 7.81
CA GLU A 339 -23.50 7.21 6.43
C GLU A 339 -24.08 8.64 6.22
N LYS A 340 -24.39 9.35 7.32
CA LYS A 340 -24.93 10.72 7.31
C LYS A 340 -23.84 11.78 7.41
N VAL A 341 -22.56 11.40 7.26
CA VAL A 341 -21.42 12.32 7.33
C VAL A 341 -21.51 13.39 6.25
N THR A 342 -21.15 14.61 6.62
CA THR A 342 -21.07 15.76 5.71
C THR A 342 -19.67 16.37 5.76
N THR A 343 -19.33 17.18 4.78
CA THR A 343 -18.04 17.92 4.77
C THR A 343 -17.92 18.83 6.01
N GLU A 344 -19.03 19.36 6.52
CA GLU A 344 -19.02 20.17 7.73
C GLU A 344 -18.63 19.37 8.97
N ASP A 345 -19.10 18.13 9.08
CA ASP A 345 -18.71 17.23 10.18
C ASP A 345 -17.21 16.96 10.17
N LEU A 346 -16.63 16.72 8.99
CA LEU A 346 -15.19 16.49 8.81
C LEU A 346 -14.36 17.76 9.13
N ARG A 347 -14.86 18.94 8.76
CA ARG A 347 -14.26 20.21 9.20
C ARG A 347 -14.30 20.37 10.71
N ASN A 348 -15.42 20.03 11.32
CA ASN A 348 -15.59 20.08 12.79
C ASN A 348 -14.70 19.07 13.49
N PHE A 349 -14.38 17.95 12.83
CA PHE A 349 -13.42 16.95 13.29
C PHE A 349 -11.98 17.47 13.27
N GLY A 350 -11.63 18.38 12.35
CA GLY A 350 -10.31 19.02 12.26
C GLY A 350 -9.61 18.87 10.91
N MET A 351 -10.32 18.45 9.87
CA MET A 351 -9.79 18.42 8.50
C MET A 351 -9.89 19.81 7.87
N ILE A 352 -8.85 20.24 7.13
CA ILE A 352 -8.87 21.54 6.45
C ILE A 352 -9.79 21.50 5.22
N PRO A 353 -10.53 22.60 4.94
CA PRO A 353 -11.49 22.64 3.82
C PRO A 353 -10.86 22.34 2.46
N GLU A 354 -9.65 22.83 2.22
CA GLU A 354 -8.89 22.67 0.97
C GLU A 354 -8.59 21.20 0.73
N PHE A 355 -8.21 20.47 1.78
CA PHE A 355 -7.93 19.03 1.71
C PHE A 355 -9.19 18.23 1.39
N LEU A 356 -10.30 18.56 2.07
CA LEU A 356 -11.60 17.93 1.81
C LEU A 356 -12.10 18.22 0.39
N GLY A 357 -11.83 19.42 -0.14
CA GLY A 357 -12.14 19.79 -1.53
C GLY A 357 -11.43 18.92 -2.56
N ARG A 358 -10.26 18.33 -2.21
CA ARG A 358 -9.50 17.40 -3.09
C ARG A 358 -9.87 15.93 -2.92
N LEU A 359 -10.81 15.63 -2.02
CA LEU A 359 -11.35 14.30 -1.75
C LEU A 359 -12.88 14.29 -1.95
N PRO A 360 -13.37 14.55 -3.16
CA PRO A 360 -14.81 14.76 -3.41
C PRO A 360 -15.66 13.49 -3.22
N VAL A 361 -15.04 12.31 -3.34
CA VAL A 361 -15.75 11.04 -3.17
C VAL A 361 -15.60 10.54 -1.75
N VAL A 362 -16.57 10.85 -0.89
CA VAL A 362 -16.59 10.40 0.52
C VAL A 362 -17.57 9.24 0.67
N PHE A 363 -17.12 8.15 1.30
CA PHE A 363 -17.97 7.02 1.61
C PHE A 363 -17.53 6.31 2.90
N THR A 364 -18.46 5.55 3.47
CA THR A 364 -18.27 4.94 4.78
C THR A 364 -18.31 3.41 4.70
N LEU A 365 -17.53 2.75 5.55
CA LEU A 365 -17.62 1.33 5.82
C LEU A 365 -18.37 1.11 7.13
N GLN A 366 -19.21 0.08 7.15
CA GLN A 366 -19.94 -0.32 8.34
C GLN A 366 -19.05 -1.16 9.27
N GLY A 367 -19.35 -1.11 10.57
CA GLY A 367 -18.80 -2.06 11.52
C GLY A 367 -19.23 -3.50 11.19
N LEU A 368 -18.42 -4.47 11.53
CA LEU A 368 -18.70 -5.87 11.26
C LEU A 368 -19.72 -6.41 12.28
N THR A 369 -20.69 -7.17 11.82
CA THR A 369 -21.62 -7.93 12.65
C THR A 369 -21.13 -9.36 12.85
N GLU A 370 -21.67 -10.07 13.85
CA GLU A 370 -21.33 -11.48 14.08
C GLU A 370 -21.48 -12.34 12.82
N ASP A 371 -22.61 -12.20 12.12
CA ASP A 371 -22.83 -12.93 10.85
C ASP A 371 -21.81 -12.57 9.76
N MET A 372 -21.34 -11.30 9.72
CA MET A 372 -20.28 -10.91 8.80
C MET A 372 -18.93 -11.55 9.17
N TYR A 373 -18.62 -11.68 10.46
CA TYR A 373 -17.42 -12.40 10.91
C TYR A 373 -17.44 -13.85 10.48
N VAL A 374 -18.58 -14.55 10.68
CA VAL A 374 -18.75 -15.95 10.22
C VAL A 374 -18.54 -16.05 8.70
N LYS A 375 -19.16 -15.17 7.93
CA LYS A 375 -18.99 -15.14 6.48
C LYS A 375 -17.54 -14.87 6.06
N ILE A 376 -16.81 -13.95 6.75
CA ILE A 376 -15.40 -13.66 6.47
C ILE A 376 -14.53 -14.90 6.65
N LEU A 377 -14.88 -15.80 7.56
CA LEU A 377 -14.16 -17.04 7.79
C LEU A 377 -14.27 -18.03 6.62
N GLU A 378 -15.43 -18.08 5.93
CA GLU A 378 -15.77 -19.14 4.98
C GLU A 378 -15.96 -18.68 3.53
N GLU A 379 -16.69 -17.57 3.30
CA GLU A 379 -17.16 -17.22 1.94
C GLU A 379 -16.05 -16.76 1.00
N PRO A 380 -15.13 -15.84 1.38
CA PRO A 380 -14.12 -15.30 0.48
C PRO A 380 -13.30 -16.38 -0.22
N LYS A 381 -12.88 -16.11 -1.47
CA LYS A 381 -12.02 -17.04 -2.22
C LYS A 381 -10.74 -17.41 -1.45
N ASN A 382 -10.18 -16.48 -0.71
CA ASN A 382 -8.98 -16.66 0.12
C ASN A 382 -9.32 -16.56 1.61
N ALA A 383 -10.50 -17.04 2.02
CA ALA A 383 -10.90 -17.11 3.42
C ALA A 383 -9.82 -17.82 4.27
N ILE A 384 -9.65 -17.35 5.50
CA ILE A 384 -8.57 -17.83 6.37
C ILE A 384 -8.73 -19.33 6.65
N LEU A 385 -9.93 -19.83 6.85
CA LEU A 385 -10.18 -21.25 7.08
C LEU A 385 -9.80 -22.08 5.84
N LYS A 386 -10.08 -21.61 4.62
CA LYS A 386 -9.67 -22.29 3.39
C LYS A 386 -8.15 -22.41 3.26
N GLN A 387 -7.40 -21.45 3.82
CA GLN A 387 -5.93 -21.53 3.83
C GLN A 387 -5.46 -22.69 4.73
N TYR A 388 -6.01 -22.81 5.94
CA TYR A 388 -5.69 -23.93 6.85
C TYR A 388 -6.19 -25.27 6.32
N GLN A 389 -7.40 -25.31 5.73
CA GLN A 389 -7.92 -26.51 5.05
C GLN A 389 -6.96 -26.98 3.95
N LYS A 390 -6.41 -26.05 3.16
CA LYS A 390 -5.43 -26.37 2.11
C LYS A 390 -4.11 -26.87 2.69
N LEU A 391 -3.64 -26.31 3.83
CA LEU A 391 -2.40 -26.76 4.47
C LEU A 391 -2.55 -28.18 4.99
N LEU A 392 -3.61 -28.50 5.73
CA LEU A 392 -3.84 -29.86 6.23
C LEU A 392 -4.19 -30.87 5.11
N ALA A 393 -4.77 -30.41 4.02
CA ALA A 393 -4.99 -31.26 2.86
C ALA A 393 -3.68 -31.72 2.18
N LEU A 394 -2.55 -31.01 2.37
CA LEU A 394 -1.23 -31.48 1.92
C LEU A 394 -0.74 -32.66 2.75
N ASP A 395 -1.19 -32.79 3.99
CA ASP A 395 -0.94 -33.93 4.89
C ASP A 395 -2.06 -34.98 4.76
N GLU A 396 -2.90 -34.88 3.70
CA GLU A 396 -4.05 -35.75 3.45
C GLU A 396 -5.11 -35.76 4.58
N VAL A 397 -5.21 -34.69 5.37
CA VAL A 397 -6.15 -34.52 6.46
C VAL A 397 -7.21 -33.49 6.08
N LYS A 398 -8.47 -33.85 6.27
CA LYS A 398 -9.61 -32.94 6.07
C LYS A 398 -9.86 -32.12 7.32
N LEU A 399 -9.93 -30.78 7.21
CA LEU A 399 -10.28 -29.88 8.29
C LEU A 399 -11.70 -29.36 8.09
N ASP A 400 -12.56 -29.58 9.08
CA ASP A 400 -13.94 -29.07 9.10
C ASP A 400 -14.20 -28.26 10.37
N PHE A 401 -15.17 -27.35 10.30
CA PHE A 401 -15.61 -26.50 11.40
C PHE A 401 -17.11 -26.66 11.60
N THR A 402 -17.55 -26.79 12.85
CA THR A 402 -18.97 -26.75 13.16
C THR A 402 -19.48 -25.31 13.16
N GLU A 403 -20.77 -25.09 12.88
CA GLU A 403 -21.36 -23.75 12.93
C GLU A 403 -21.18 -23.09 14.31
N GLY A 404 -21.27 -23.89 15.40
CA GLY A 404 -20.99 -23.41 16.76
C GLY A 404 -19.56 -22.91 16.94
N ALA A 405 -18.57 -23.58 16.34
CA ALA A 405 -17.18 -23.14 16.38
C ALA A 405 -17.00 -21.80 15.65
N LEU A 406 -17.59 -21.63 14.47
CA LEU A 406 -17.51 -20.39 13.71
C LEU A 406 -18.12 -19.20 14.48
N ARG A 407 -19.29 -19.40 15.11
CA ARG A 407 -19.91 -18.39 15.97
C ARG A 407 -19.10 -18.08 17.22
N ALA A 408 -18.48 -19.08 17.85
CA ALA A 408 -17.59 -18.88 18.99
C ALA A 408 -16.35 -18.06 18.61
N ILE A 409 -15.73 -18.34 17.45
CA ILE A 409 -14.62 -17.54 16.90
C ILE A 409 -15.08 -16.10 16.63
N ALA A 410 -16.22 -15.93 15.97
CA ALA A 410 -16.76 -14.60 15.66
C ALA A 410 -17.02 -13.79 16.94
N LYS A 411 -17.59 -14.39 17.97
CA LYS A 411 -17.85 -13.75 19.27
C LYS A 411 -16.55 -13.34 19.97
N LYS A 412 -15.56 -14.23 20.04
CA LYS A 412 -14.23 -13.89 20.59
C LYS A 412 -13.56 -12.75 19.81
N ALA A 413 -13.75 -12.69 18.49
CA ALA A 413 -13.20 -11.61 17.66
C ALA A 413 -13.89 -10.27 17.93
N MET A 414 -15.20 -10.27 18.16
CA MET A 414 -15.95 -9.06 18.53
C MET A 414 -15.52 -8.52 19.89
N GLU A 415 -15.22 -9.39 20.86
CA GLU A 415 -14.74 -8.98 22.19
C GLU A 415 -13.35 -8.30 22.16
N LYS A 416 -12.50 -8.63 21.17
CA LYS A 416 -11.14 -8.04 21.04
C LYS A 416 -11.13 -6.63 20.41
N ASP A 417 -12.26 -6.11 19.93
CA ASP A 417 -12.46 -4.75 19.35
C ASP A 417 -11.43 -4.30 18.30
N THR A 418 -10.74 -5.27 17.67
CA THR A 418 -9.75 -5.01 16.60
C THR A 418 -10.28 -5.36 15.21
N GLY A 419 -11.58 -5.62 15.11
CA GLY A 419 -12.26 -5.97 13.87
C GLY A 419 -11.79 -7.32 13.30
N ALA A 420 -11.84 -7.49 12.00
CA ALA A 420 -11.45 -8.73 11.33
C ALA A 420 -9.99 -9.14 11.56
N ARG A 421 -9.11 -8.22 12.01
CA ARG A 421 -7.72 -8.55 12.37
C ARG A 421 -7.63 -9.56 13.50
N ALA A 422 -8.60 -9.54 14.45
CA ALA A 422 -8.65 -10.48 15.56
C ALA A 422 -8.83 -11.94 15.10
N LEU A 423 -9.53 -12.17 13.99
CA LEU A 423 -9.85 -13.53 13.51
C LEU A 423 -8.58 -14.36 13.29
N ARG A 424 -7.57 -13.76 12.66
CA ARG A 424 -6.33 -14.49 12.38
C ARG A 424 -5.61 -14.92 13.64
N ALA A 425 -5.45 -14.00 14.60
CA ALA A 425 -4.79 -14.31 15.87
C ALA A 425 -5.53 -15.38 16.68
N ILE A 426 -6.87 -15.33 16.66
CA ILE A 426 -7.69 -16.34 17.35
C ILE A 426 -7.52 -17.72 16.70
N ILE A 427 -7.52 -17.77 15.36
CA ILE A 427 -7.36 -19.03 14.64
C ILE A 427 -5.96 -19.59 14.84
N GLU A 428 -4.92 -18.76 14.76
CA GLU A 428 -3.53 -19.19 15.00
C GLU A 428 -3.35 -19.78 16.38
N GLU A 429 -4.03 -19.24 17.41
CA GLU A 429 -3.95 -19.70 18.80
C GLU A 429 -4.39 -21.17 18.93
N PHE A 430 -5.55 -21.56 18.42
CA PHE A 430 -6.05 -22.93 18.56
C PHE A 430 -5.55 -23.89 17.45
N MET A 431 -5.15 -23.36 16.29
CA MET A 431 -4.61 -24.18 15.22
C MET A 431 -3.17 -24.61 15.48
N LEU A 432 -2.44 -23.94 16.38
CA LEU A 432 -1.05 -24.25 16.66
C LEU A 432 -0.88 -25.72 17.08
N ASP A 433 -1.65 -26.19 18.06
CA ASP A 433 -1.56 -27.56 18.58
C ASP A 433 -1.99 -28.55 17.47
N ILE A 434 -3.01 -28.26 16.72
CA ILE A 434 -3.48 -29.09 15.61
C ILE A 434 -2.38 -29.26 14.54
N MET A 435 -1.79 -28.16 14.10
CA MET A 435 -0.73 -28.18 13.07
C MET A 435 0.54 -28.86 13.57
N TYR A 436 0.77 -28.89 14.89
CA TYR A 436 1.92 -29.58 15.50
C TYR A 436 1.68 -31.07 15.69
N GLU A 437 0.49 -31.49 16.13
CA GLU A 437 0.20 -32.89 16.49
C GLU A 437 -0.23 -33.74 15.28
N ILE A 438 -1.01 -33.18 14.36
CA ILE A 438 -1.59 -33.91 13.22
C ILE A 438 -0.53 -34.61 12.34
N PRO A 439 0.58 -33.93 11.92
CA PRO A 439 1.57 -34.54 11.04
C PRO A 439 2.36 -35.71 11.70
N LYS A 440 2.16 -35.96 13.01
CA LYS A 440 2.82 -37.08 13.69
C LYS A 440 2.13 -38.44 13.49
N ASP A 441 0.87 -38.41 13.07
CA ASP A 441 0.04 -39.62 12.99
C ASP A 441 -0.66 -39.74 11.62
N ASP A 442 -0.07 -40.54 10.75
CA ASP A 442 -0.59 -40.80 9.38
C ASP A 442 -1.95 -41.49 9.37
N SER A 443 -2.44 -42.00 10.52
CA SER A 443 -3.76 -42.63 10.61
C SER A 443 -4.92 -41.62 10.66
N ILE A 444 -4.66 -40.37 10.92
CA ILE A 444 -5.67 -39.32 10.99
C ILE A 444 -6.18 -38.95 9.59
N GLY A 445 -7.49 -39.00 9.38
CA GLY A 445 -8.13 -38.64 8.09
C GLY A 445 -8.90 -37.34 8.15
N GLN A 446 -9.46 -36.96 9.31
CA GLN A 446 -10.26 -35.76 9.45
C GLN A 446 -10.17 -35.18 10.86
N VAL A 447 -10.13 -33.84 10.92
CA VAL A 447 -10.20 -33.07 12.18
C VAL A 447 -11.40 -32.14 12.07
N THR A 448 -12.30 -32.19 13.06
CA THR A 448 -13.45 -31.28 13.13
C THR A 448 -13.35 -30.41 14.38
N ILE A 449 -13.32 -29.12 14.16
CA ILE A 449 -13.24 -28.12 15.23
C ILE A 449 -14.66 -27.86 15.75
N THR A 450 -14.83 -28.02 17.06
CA THR A 450 -16.11 -27.83 17.75
C THR A 450 -16.12 -26.53 18.56
N GLN A 451 -17.29 -26.12 19.02
CA GLN A 451 -17.43 -24.96 19.91
C GLN A 451 -16.67 -25.18 21.21
N GLU A 452 -16.76 -26.38 21.80
CA GLU A 452 -16.13 -26.76 23.07
C GLU A 452 -14.60 -26.62 22.98
N TYR A 453 -14.04 -26.95 21.82
CA TYR A 453 -12.61 -26.77 21.60
C TYR A 453 -12.20 -25.29 21.58
N ILE A 454 -12.97 -24.44 20.89
CA ILE A 454 -12.72 -22.98 20.86
C ILE A 454 -12.88 -22.34 22.24
N GLU A 455 -13.82 -22.86 23.08
CA GLU A 455 -14.06 -22.37 24.44
C GLU A 455 -13.14 -23.01 25.49
N ASN A 456 -12.19 -23.87 25.09
CA ASN A 456 -11.27 -24.61 25.94
C ASN A 456 -11.98 -25.53 26.95
N THR A 457 -13.16 -26.05 26.60
CA THR A 457 -13.93 -26.98 27.43
C THR A 457 -13.88 -28.42 26.93
N GLY A 458 -13.31 -28.66 25.74
CA GLY A 458 -13.17 -29.96 25.09
C GLY A 458 -12.03 -30.00 24.10
N GLY A 459 -11.86 -31.14 23.40
CA GLY A 459 -10.89 -31.33 22.32
C GLY A 459 -11.54 -31.27 20.91
N PRO A 460 -10.71 -31.24 19.86
CA PRO A 460 -11.20 -31.42 18.48
C PRO A 460 -11.68 -32.85 18.29
N ILE A 461 -12.62 -33.06 17.35
CA ILE A 461 -13.04 -34.42 16.97
C ILE A 461 -12.07 -34.91 15.91
N ILE A 462 -11.35 -35.98 16.22
CA ILE A 462 -10.39 -36.61 15.29
C ILE A 462 -11.00 -37.92 14.79
N THR A 463 -11.05 -38.08 13.47
CA THR A 463 -11.54 -39.29 12.79
C THR A 463 -10.38 -39.93 12.03
N LEU A 464 -10.19 -41.24 12.24
CA LEU A 464 -9.13 -42.01 11.59
C LEU A 464 -9.51 -42.34 10.12
N ARG A 465 -8.51 -42.56 9.29
CA ARG A 465 -8.70 -42.99 7.88
C ARG A 465 -9.47 -44.32 7.85
N GLY A 466 -10.55 -44.38 7.09
CA GLY A 466 -11.39 -45.56 6.95
C GLY A 466 -12.53 -45.70 7.99
N GLN A 467 -12.69 -44.75 8.90
CA GLN A 467 -13.87 -44.66 9.76
C GLN A 467 -14.91 -43.73 9.16
N GLU A 468 -16.18 -44.15 9.12
CA GLU A 468 -17.27 -43.27 8.75
C GLU A 468 -17.47 -42.17 9.83
N VAL A 469 -17.61 -40.93 9.37
CA VAL A 469 -17.87 -39.77 10.24
C VAL A 469 -19.21 -40.00 10.94
N PRO A 470 -19.29 -39.93 12.29
CA PRO A 470 -20.57 -39.93 13.00
C PRO A 470 -21.38 -38.70 12.48
N ARG A 471 -22.57 -38.95 11.91
CA ARG A 471 -23.48 -37.87 11.55
C ARG A 471 -23.89 -37.16 12.84
N LEU A 472 -23.45 -35.92 13.01
CA LEU A 472 -23.99 -35.03 14.02
C LEU A 472 -25.46 -34.77 13.62
N GLU A 473 -26.39 -35.35 14.38
CA GLU A 473 -27.81 -35.06 14.22
C GLU A 473 -28.03 -33.56 14.45
N SER A 474 -28.55 -32.87 13.43
CA SER A 474 -29.06 -31.52 13.58
C SER A 474 -30.20 -31.55 14.57
N GLN A 475 -29.98 -31.09 15.80
CA GLN A 475 -31.07 -30.78 16.70
C GLN A 475 -31.87 -29.63 16.09
N ALA A 476 -33.08 -29.94 15.70
CA ALA A 476 -34.11 -29.06 15.14
C ALA A 476 -34.56 -27.99 16.14
#